data_1e771b8ac9e75501dc7b601222d17373
#
_entry.id   1e771b8ac9e75501dc7b601222d17373
#
_cell.length_a   1.000
_cell.length_b   1.000
_cell.length_c   1.000
_cell.angle_alpha   90.00
_cell.angle_beta   90.00
_cell.angle_gamma   90.00
#
_symmetry.space_group_name_H-M   'P 1'
#
loop_
_entity.id
_entity.type
_entity.pdbx_description
1 polymer ?
#
loop_
_entity_poly.entity_id
_entity_poly.type
_entity_poly.pdbx_seq_one_letter_code
_entity_poly.pdbx_strand_id
1 'polypeptide(L)'
;RIGKIEAIVISDGHLCVNPVQAEFAQRIDSVKVAKTLQEHFAPVTEVDLAMNILLLKIGNRYVLIDAGAGYVFGCESGWLAANLSYAGIQPDKVTDIIITHAHPDHIGGLTDKKGNLVFPNAEIYLSREEYNFWMSPAPDFTQSTMTDKKHMKMLVDVAQKNIRSVTDKLHLFQKDEELLGCLQMIPAPGHTPGHTILRIHS
;
A
#
# COMPACT_ATOMS: atom_id res chain seq x y z
N ARG A 1 -2.94 19.76 -8.38
CA ARG A 1 -1.51 19.93 -8.70
C ARG A 1 -0.71 20.20 -7.44
N ILE A 2 0.51 19.72 -7.42
CA ILE A 2 1.52 20.02 -6.41
C ILE A 2 2.63 20.75 -7.17
N GLY A 3 2.65 22.10 -7.10
CA GLY A 3 3.50 22.91 -7.97
C GLY A 3 3.32 22.59 -9.45
N LYS A 4 4.37 22.13 -10.12
CA LYS A 4 4.37 21.73 -11.54
C LYS A 4 3.92 20.28 -11.76
N ILE A 5 3.82 19.48 -10.73
CA ILE A 5 3.45 18.05 -10.81
C ILE A 5 1.92 17.94 -10.82
N GLU A 6 1.39 17.21 -11.78
CA GLU A 6 -0.02 16.81 -11.78
C GLU A 6 -0.18 15.63 -10.81
N ALA A 7 -1.21 15.73 -9.96
CA ALA A 7 -1.53 14.70 -8.97
C ALA A 7 -3.01 14.34 -9.07
N ILE A 8 -3.30 13.04 -9.10
CA ILE A 8 -4.64 12.48 -9.18
C ILE A 8 -4.75 11.40 -8.11
N VAL A 9 -5.84 11.38 -7.37
CA VAL A 9 -6.17 10.27 -6.46
C VAL A 9 -7.06 9.29 -7.22
N ILE A 10 -6.65 8.05 -7.29
CA ILE A 10 -7.37 6.96 -7.96
C ILE A 10 -7.79 5.95 -6.89
N SER A 11 -9.07 5.63 -6.83
CA SER A 11 -9.57 4.63 -5.90
C SER A 11 -9.20 3.21 -6.35
N ASP A 12 -8.74 2.38 -5.43
CA ASP A 12 -8.63 0.92 -5.59
C ASP A 12 -9.83 0.18 -4.98
N GLY A 13 -10.84 0.90 -4.53
CA GLY A 13 -11.99 0.36 -3.82
C GLY A 13 -11.92 0.63 -2.32
N HIS A 14 -12.47 -0.27 -1.55
CA HIS A 14 -12.54 -0.14 -0.10
C HIS A 14 -12.45 -1.49 0.61
N LEU A 15 -12.20 -1.45 1.93
CA LEU A 15 -12.20 -2.59 2.83
C LEU A 15 -13.11 -2.29 4.02
N CYS A 16 -14.18 -3.06 4.18
CA CYS A 16 -15.01 -2.99 5.38
C CYS A 16 -14.40 -3.87 6.48
N VAL A 17 -14.07 -3.25 7.62
CA VAL A 17 -13.48 -3.93 8.79
C VAL A 17 -14.50 -4.01 9.91
N ASN A 18 -14.83 -5.22 10.33
CA ASN A 18 -15.77 -5.51 11.42
C ASN A 18 -15.26 -6.74 12.20
N PRO A 19 -15.06 -6.66 13.53
CA PRO A 19 -15.24 -5.48 14.38
C PRO A 19 -14.03 -4.54 14.38
N VAL A 20 -14.29 -3.23 14.46
CA VAL A 20 -13.26 -2.17 14.50
C VAL A 20 -12.27 -2.35 15.65
N GLN A 21 -12.79 -2.66 16.83
CA GLN A 21 -11.99 -2.76 18.05
C GLN A 21 -10.93 -3.86 17.94
N ALA A 22 -11.27 -5.02 17.36
CA ALA A 22 -10.35 -6.14 17.24
C ALA A 22 -9.19 -5.85 16.28
N GLU A 23 -9.41 -5.00 15.28
CA GLU A 23 -8.37 -4.67 14.29
C GLU A 23 -7.53 -3.46 14.71
N PHE A 24 -8.18 -2.37 15.11
CA PHE A 24 -7.48 -1.09 15.29
C PHE A 24 -7.25 -0.69 16.76
N ALA A 25 -7.95 -1.31 17.71
CA ALA A 25 -7.93 -0.90 19.10
C ALA A 25 -7.90 -2.08 20.08
N GLN A 26 -7.13 -3.12 19.78
CA GLN A 26 -7.09 -4.40 20.51
C GLN A 26 -6.85 -4.26 22.02
N ARG A 27 -6.14 -3.21 22.44
CA ARG A 27 -5.81 -2.95 23.86
C ARG A 27 -6.75 -1.96 24.54
N ILE A 28 -7.78 -1.48 23.82
CA ILE A 28 -8.72 -0.49 24.33
C ILE A 28 -10.06 -1.20 24.58
N ASP A 29 -10.71 -0.83 25.70
CA ASP A 29 -12.04 -1.33 26.02
C ASP A 29 -13.06 -1.02 24.90
N SER A 30 -13.84 -2.01 24.51
CA SER A 30 -14.76 -1.92 23.39
C SER A 30 -15.85 -0.83 23.56
N VAL A 31 -16.29 -0.61 24.82
CA VAL A 31 -17.27 0.45 25.12
C VAL A 31 -16.65 1.84 24.88
N LYS A 32 -15.37 2.01 25.25
CA LYS A 32 -14.63 3.26 24.98
C LYS A 32 -14.44 3.48 23.48
N VAL A 33 -14.11 2.45 22.73
CA VAL A 33 -13.99 2.53 21.25
C VAL A 33 -15.33 2.93 20.64
N ALA A 34 -16.41 2.21 20.98
CA ALA A 34 -17.75 2.51 20.48
C ALA A 34 -18.19 3.94 20.80
N LYS A 35 -17.96 4.41 22.03
CA LYS A 35 -18.23 5.79 22.43
C LYS A 35 -17.47 6.81 21.60
N THR A 36 -16.16 6.59 21.40
CA THR A 36 -15.33 7.48 20.57
C THR A 36 -15.85 7.55 19.13
N LEU A 37 -16.15 6.39 18.53
CA LEU A 37 -16.71 6.35 17.17
C LEU A 37 -18.05 7.11 17.09
N GLN A 38 -18.93 6.92 18.06
CA GLN A 38 -20.24 7.60 18.13
C GLN A 38 -20.09 9.12 18.27
N GLU A 39 -19.15 9.60 19.09
CA GLU A 39 -18.83 11.03 19.26
C GLU A 39 -18.32 11.66 17.95
N HIS A 40 -17.75 10.86 17.05
CA HIS A 40 -17.29 11.28 15.73
C HIS A 40 -18.25 10.92 14.59
N PHE A 41 -19.49 10.57 14.91
CA PHE A 41 -20.54 10.20 13.94
C PHE A 41 -20.16 9.02 13.03
N ALA A 42 -19.27 8.15 13.49
CA ALA A 42 -18.85 6.95 12.78
C ALA A 42 -19.67 5.72 13.24
N PRO A 43 -19.86 4.71 12.37
CA PRO A 43 -20.40 3.42 12.77
C PRO A 43 -19.59 2.80 13.92
N VAL A 44 -20.27 2.23 14.92
CA VAL A 44 -19.60 1.74 16.14
C VAL A 44 -19.06 0.32 16.04
N THR A 45 -19.50 -0.43 15.04
CA THR A 45 -19.14 -1.84 14.86
C THR A 45 -18.19 -2.07 13.69
N GLU A 46 -18.23 -1.20 12.70
CA GLU A 46 -17.49 -1.37 11.45
C GLU A 46 -16.90 -0.05 11.00
N VAL A 47 -15.86 -0.13 10.18
CA VAL A 47 -15.29 1.01 9.46
C VAL A 47 -15.06 0.62 8.01
N ASP A 48 -15.42 1.53 7.12
CA ASP A 48 -15.16 1.41 5.69
C ASP A 48 -13.91 2.22 5.33
N LEU A 49 -12.86 1.51 4.96
CA LEU A 49 -11.55 2.07 4.65
C LEU A 49 -11.40 2.24 3.14
N ALA A 50 -11.48 3.46 2.66
CA ALA A 50 -11.21 3.76 1.25
C ALA A 50 -9.72 3.58 0.94
N MET A 51 -9.41 2.80 -0.10
CA MET A 51 -8.05 2.62 -0.61
C MET A 51 -7.80 3.62 -1.74
N ASN A 52 -7.07 4.68 -1.42
CA ASN A 52 -6.80 5.79 -2.32
C ASN A 52 -5.32 5.80 -2.74
N ILE A 53 -5.08 5.60 -4.02
CA ILE A 53 -3.74 5.53 -4.61
C ILE A 53 -3.43 6.86 -5.28
N LEU A 54 -2.26 7.43 -4.97
CA LEU A 54 -1.82 8.68 -5.57
C LEU A 54 -1.06 8.40 -6.87
N LEU A 55 -1.56 8.97 -7.96
CA LEU A 55 -0.85 9.02 -9.24
C LEU A 55 -0.23 10.40 -9.41
N LEU A 56 1.06 10.43 -9.74
CA LEU A 56 1.81 11.64 -10.08
C LEU A 56 2.22 11.59 -11.56
N LYS A 57 2.08 12.71 -12.27
CA LYS A 57 2.67 12.89 -13.59
C LYS A 57 3.91 13.80 -13.46
N ILE A 58 5.08 13.20 -13.60
CA ILE A 58 6.39 13.84 -13.48
C ILE A 58 7.06 13.81 -14.87
N GLY A 59 7.01 14.91 -15.60
CA GLY A 59 7.45 14.93 -17.00
C GLY A 59 6.65 13.92 -17.85
N ASN A 60 7.34 12.94 -18.42
CA ASN A 60 6.74 11.87 -19.21
C ASN A 60 6.43 10.60 -18.40
N ARG A 61 6.66 10.61 -17.07
CA ARG A 61 6.45 9.47 -16.19
C ARG A 61 5.08 9.51 -15.55
N TYR A 62 4.44 8.36 -15.44
CA TYR A 62 3.29 8.11 -14.59
C TYR A 62 3.75 7.29 -13.39
N VAL A 63 3.75 7.91 -12.22
CA VAL A 63 4.30 7.35 -10.97
C VAL A 63 3.15 7.06 -10.02
N LEU A 64 2.95 5.82 -9.64
CA LEU A 64 2.01 5.44 -8.58
C LEU A 64 2.71 5.41 -7.23
N ILE A 65 2.03 5.89 -6.21
CA ILE A 65 2.39 5.66 -4.82
C ILE A 65 1.45 4.58 -4.31
N ASP A 66 2.00 3.39 -4.14
CA ASP A 66 1.33 2.10 -3.92
C ASP A 66 0.58 1.55 -5.14
N ALA A 67 0.25 0.27 -5.09
CA ALA A 67 -0.40 -0.49 -6.17
C ALA A 67 -1.82 -0.95 -5.81
N GLY A 68 -2.32 -0.64 -4.61
CA GLY A 68 -3.60 -1.12 -4.12
C GLY A 68 -3.58 -2.60 -3.70
N ALA A 69 -4.75 -3.12 -3.35
CA ALA A 69 -4.95 -4.49 -2.86
C ALA A 69 -5.07 -5.52 -3.98
N GLY A 70 -5.42 -5.08 -5.18
CA GLY A 70 -5.75 -6.00 -6.24
C GLY A 70 -6.91 -6.93 -5.84
N TYR A 71 -6.73 -8.22 -6.04
CA TYR A 71 -7.76 -9.23 -5.75
C TYR A 71 -7.79 -9.73 -4.29
N VAL A 72 -6.93 -9.23 -3.40
CA VAL A 72 -6.69 -9.84 -2.08
C VAL A 72 -7.91 -9.75 -1.18
N PHE A 73 -8.64 -8.64 -1.21
CA PHE A 73 -9.82 -8.42 -0.35
C PHE A 73 -11.16 -8.63 -1.07
N GLY A 74 -11.16 -9.31 -2.21
CA GLY A 74 -12.40 -9.69 -2.90
C GLY A 74 -12.88 -8.65 -3.91
N CYS A 75 -14.20 -8.52 -4.09
CA CYS A 75 -14.78 -7.71 -5.16
C CYS A 75 -14.85 -6.20 -4.86
N GLU A 76 -14.72 -5.82 -3.59
CA GLU A 76 -14.77 -4.42 -3.16
C GLU A 76 -13.41 -3.73 -3.31
N SER A 77 -12.38 -4.46 -3.75
CA SER A 77 -11.02 -3.96 -4.00
C SER A 77 -10.51 -4.34 -5.38
N GLY A 78 -9.34 -3.81 -5.77
CA GLY A 78 -8.69 -4.11 -7.05
C GLY A 78 -9.25 -3.33 -8.22
N TRP A 79 -9.81 -2.15 -7.96
CA TRP A 79 -10.39 -1.29 -9.00
C TRP A 79 -9.37 -0.36 -9.65
N LEU A 80 -8.14 -0.30 -9.13
CA LEU A 80 -7.10 0.65 -9.55
C LEU A 80 -6.86 0.62 -11.07
N ALA A 81 -6.63 -0.56 -11.65
CA ALA A 81 -6.34 -0.69 -13.08
C ALA A 81 -7.50 -0.23 -13.97
N ALA A 82 -8.75 -0.55 -13.57
CA ALA A 82 -9.95 -0.09 -14.27
C ALA A 82 -10.12 1.42 -14.14
N ASN A 83 -9.96 1.96 -12.92
CA ASN A 83 -10.11 3.39 -12.65
C ASN A 83 -9.02 4.24 -13.31
N LEU A 84 -7.78 3.75 -13.42
CA LEU A 84 -6.73 4.35 -14.25
C LEU A 84 -7.17 4.43 -15.72
N SER A 85 -7.72 3.32 -16.25
CA SER A 85 -8.21 3.29 -17.64
C SER A 85 -9.36 4.28 -17.86
N TYR A 86 -10.29 4.42 -16.91
CA TYR A 86 -11.34 5.46 -16.95
C TYR A 86 -10.77 6.89 -16.91
N ALA A 87 -9.65 7.08 -16.19
CA ALA A 87 -8.92 8.36 -16.20
C ALA A 87 -8.08 8.59 -17.49
N GLY A 88 -8.15 7.67 -18.46
CA GLY A 88 -7.44 7.76 -19.73
C GLY A 88 -6.00 7.27 -19.69
N ILE A 89 -5.60 6.57 -18.61
CA ILE A 89 -4.23 6.07 -18.42
C ILE A 89 -4.27 4.55 -18.36
N GLN A 90 -3.74 3.90 -19.38
CA GLN A 90 -3.68 2.43 -19.39
C GLN A 90 -2.62 1.94 -18.39
N PRO A 91 -2.82 0.79 -17.73
CA PRO A 91 -1.86 0.24 -16.76
C PRO A 91 -0.44 0.03 -17.33
N ASP A 92 -0.31 -0.25 -18.62
CA ASP A 92 0.98 -0.39 -19.31
C ASP A 92 1.73 0.95 -19.52
N LYS A 93 1.08 2.08 -19.25
CA LYS A 93 1.68 3.43 -19.26
C LYS A 93 2.26 3.86 -17.93
N VAL A 94 1.94 3.15 -16.84
CA VAL A 94 2.59 3.39 -15.55
C VAL A 94 4.07 3.02 -15.69
N THR A 95 4.93 3.97 -15.35
CA THR A 95 6.39 3.84 -15.53
C THR A 95 7.11 3.50 -14.25
N ASP A 96 6.54 3.89 -13.10
CA ASP A 96 7.16 3.74 -11.79
C ASP A 96 6.10 3.48 -10.73
N ILE A 97 6.39 2.62 -9.76
CA ILE A 97 5.54 2.39 -8.59
C ILE A 97 6.42 2.44 -7.35
N ILE A 98 6.11 3.32 -6.42
CA ILE A 98 6.80 3.43 -5.14
C ILE A 98 5.90 2.80 -4.08
N ILE A 99 6.36 1.71 -3.49
CA ILE A 99 5.63 1.00 -2.42
C ILE A 99 6.04 1.61 -1.09
N THR A 100 5.07 2.18 -0.37
CA THR A 100 5.27 2.79 0.96
C THR A 100 5.60 1.73 2.00
N HIS A 101 4.91 0.59 1.93
CA HIS A 101 5.14 -0.62 2.72
C HIS A 101 4.41 -1.81 2.08
N ALA A 102 4.79 -3.04 2.46
CA ALA A 102 4.32 -4.22 1.73
C ALA A 102 3.09 -4.91 2.36
N HIS A 103 2.17 -4.16 3.00
CA HIS A 103 0.86 -4.71 3.33
C HIS A 103 0.00 -4.94 2.07
N PRO A 104 -0.97 -5.86 2.15
CA PRO A 104 -1.75 -6.30 0.99
C PRO A 104 -2.45 -5.19 0.21
N ASP A 105 -2.97 -4.17 0.91
CA ASP A 105 -3.66 -3.01 0.34
C ASP A 105 -2.73 -2.00 -0.37
N HIS A 106 -1.41 -2.20 -0.26
CA HIS A 106 -0.39 -1.38 -0.90
C HIS A 106 0.38 -2.11 -2.01
N ILE A 107 0.64 -3.42 -1.83
CA ILE A 107 1.45 -4.20 -2.77
C ILE A 107 0.65 -5.24 -3.56
N GLY A 108 -0.56 -5.60 -3.09
CA GLY A 108 -1.35 -6.72 -3.63
C GLY A 108 -1.75 -6.54 -5.09
N GLY A 109 -1.90 -5.31 -5.55
CA GLY A 109 -2.28 -4.97 -6.91
C GLY A 109 -1.16 -5.07 -7.96
N LEU A 110 0.08 -5.40 -7.58
CA LEU A 110 1.16 -5.63 -8.54
C LEU A 110 0.90 -6.83 -9.45
N THR A 111 0.17 -7.84 -8.96
CA THR A 111 -0.15 -9.04 -9.73
C THR A 111 -1.65 -9.32 -9.78
N ASP A 112 -2.11 -9.90 -10.89
CA ASP A 112 -3.45 -10.46 -11.00
C ASP A 112 -3.57 -11.84 -10.32
N LYS A 113 -4.79 -12.43 -10.33
CA LYS A 113 -5.04 -13.78 -9.76
C LYS A 113 -4.21 -14.89 -10.42
N LYS A 114 -3.78 -14.68 -11.67
CA LYS A 114 -2.97 -15.64 -12.43
C LYS A 114 -1.47 -15.44 -12.20
N GLY A 115 -1.08 -14.36 -11.52
CA GLY A 115 0.31 -14.01 -11.27
C GLY A 115 0.96 -13.15 -12.37
N ASN A 116 0.18 -12.65 -13.34
CA ASN A 116 0.69 -11.71 -14.32
C ASN A 116 0.85 -10.32 -13.71
N LEU A 117 1.85 -9.56 -14.15
CA LEU A 117 2.02 -8.17 -13.74
C LEU A 117 0.88 -7.30 -14.27
N VAL A 118 0.24 -6.55 -13.39
CA VAL A 118 -0.82 -5.58 -13.75
C VAL A 118 -0.20 -4.34 -14.42
N PHE A 119 1.02 -3.98 -14.00
CA PHE A 119 1.79 -2.84 -14.51
C PHE A 119 3.09 -3.33 -15.17
N PRO A 120 3.03 -3.91 -16.38
CA PRO A 120 4.14 -4.67 -16.95
C PRO A 120 5.38 -3.83 -17.29
N ASN A 121 5.23 -2.51 -17.42
CA ASN A 121 6.34 -1.61 -17.79
C ASN A 121 6.87 -0.78 -16.61
N ALA A 122 6.30 -0.94 -15.41
CA ALA A 122 6.69 -0.16 -14.25
C ALA A 122 7.98 -0.69 -13.61
N GLU A 123 8.89 0.22 -13.24
CA GLU A 123 9.96 -0.01 -12.28
C GLU A 123 9.39 0.11 -10.86
N ILE A 124 9.78 -0.76 -9.96
CA ILE A 124 9.20 -0.86 -8.60
C ILE A 124 10.24 -0.44 -7.58
N TYR A 125 9.86 0.45 -6.69
CA TYR A 125 10.72 0.97 -5.63
C TYR A 125 10.19 0.56 -4.27
N LEU A 126 11.04 -0.02 -3.44
CA LEU A 126 10.72 -0.47 -2.08
C LEU A 126 11.89 -0.13 -1.15
N SER A 127 11.62 0.23 0.11
CA SER A 127 12.72 0.42 1.05
C SER A 127 13.47 -0.88 1.31
N ARG A 128 14.77 -0.79 1.51
CA ARG A 128 15.62 -1.97 1.82
C ARG A 128 15.21 -2.63 3.12
N GLU A 129 14.80 -1.84 4.11
CA GLU A 129 14.33 -2.32 5.41
C GLU A 129 13.04 -3.13 5.27
N GLU A 130 12.09 -2.65 4.44
CA GLU A 130 10.83 -3.33 4.16
C GLU A 130 11.09 -4.65 3.43
N TYR A 131 11.94 -4.61 2.40
CA TYR A 131 12.36 -5.82 1.69
C TYR A 131 12.99 -6.86 2.64
N ASN A 132 13.94 -6.44 3.48
CA ASN A 132 14.65 -7.36 4.38
C ASN A 132 13.69 -8.00 5.40
N PHE A 133 12.71 -7.24 5.91
CA PHE A 133 11.72 -7.75 6.82
C PHE A 133 10.83 -8.81 6.15
N TRP A 134 10.15 -8.45 5.07
CA TRP A 134 9.16 -9.33 4.45
C TRP A 134 9.78 -10.53 3.74
N MET A 135 10.99 -10.39 3.18
CA MET A 135 11.68 -11.47 2.49
C MET A 135 12.48 -12.38 3.44
N SER A 136 12.50 -12.06 4.73
CA SER A 136 13.04 -12.97 5.75
C SER A 136 12.29 -14.32 5.71
N PRO A 137 12.99 -15.45 5.89
CA PRO A 137 12.35 -16.76 6.05
C PRO A 137 11.43 -16.83 7.29
N ALA A 138 11.70 -15.99 8.30
CA ALA A 138 10.92 -15.85 9.52
C ALA A 138 10.88 -14.37 9.93
N PRO A 139 9.94 -13.56 9.38
CA PRO A 139 9.79 -12.17 9.79
C PRO A 139 9.48 -12.05 11.28
N ASP A 140 10.16 -11.13 11.95
CA ASP A 140 10.03 -10.94 13.41
C ASP A 140 8.86 -10.02 13.74
N PHE A 141 7.76 -10.61 14.22
CA PHE A 141 6.56 -9.91 14.69
C PHE A 141 6.54 -9.67 16.20
N THR A 142 7.65 -9.84 16.92
CA THR A 142 7.67 -9.69 18.40
C THR A 142 7.27 -8.29 18.88
N GLN A 143 7.48 -7.27 18.06
CA GLN A 143 7.05 -5.89 18.34
C GLN A 143 5.61 -5.60 17.90
N SER A 144 4.96 -6.50 17.15
CA SER A 144 3.59 -6.33 16.70
C SER A 144 2.60 -6.58 17.84
N THR A 145 1.47 -5.88 17.79
CA THR A 145 0.32 -6.19 18.66
C THR A 145 -0.59 -7.27 18.06
N MET A 146 -0.35 -7.64 16.83
CA MET A 146 -1.12 -8.68 16.13
C MET A 146 -0.85 -10.06 16.77
N THR A 147 -1.91 -10.81 17.00
CA THR A 147 -1.85 -12.16 17.60
C THR A 147 -2.37 -13.24 16.67
N ASP A 148 -3.10 -12.88 15.63
CA ASP A 148 -3.66 -13.83 14.64
C ASP A 148 -2.56 -14.33 13.71
N LYS A 149 -2.11 -15.57 13.95
CA LYS A 149 -1.09 -16.22 13.12
C LYS A 149 -1.52 -16.46 11.66
N LYS A 150 -2.83 -16.63 11.40
CA LYS A 150 -3.33 -16.82 10.03
C LYS A 150 -3.25 -15.52 9.27
N HIS A 151 -3.63 -14.42 9.91
CA HIS A 151 -3.51 -13.08 9.35
C HIS A 151 -2.03 -12.74 9.09
N MET A 152 -1.12 -12.93 10.07
CA MET A 152 0.32 -12.74 9.86
C MET A 152 0.85 -13.52 8.67
N LYS A 153 0.46 -14.81 8.56
CA LYS A 153 0.87 -15.64 7.43
C LYS A 153 0.37 -15.09 6.10
N MET A 154 -0.87 -14.64 6.03
CA MET A 154 -1.45 -14.05 4.82
C MET A 154 -0.69 -12.78 4.41
N LEU A 155 -0.33 -11.89 5.36
CA LEU A 155 0.47 -10.70 5.09
C LEU A 155 1.82 -11.08 4.47
N VAL A 156 2.52 -12.05 5.08
CA VAL A 156 3.83 -12.54 4.58
C VAL A 156 3.70 -13.16 3.19
N ASP A 157 2.71 -14.04 2.99
CA ASP A 157 2.50 -14.72 1.71
C ASP A 157 2.22 -13.71 0.56
N VAL A 158 1.38 -12.69 0.81
CA VAL A 158 1.08 -11.65 -0.17
C VAL A 158 2.30 -10.79 -0.47
N ALA A 159 3.00 -10.30 0.56
CA ALA A 159 4.20 -9.51 0.40
C ALA A 159 5.27 -10.26 -0.40
N GLN A 160 5.62 -11.48 0.03
CA GLN A 160 6.64 -12.30 -0.62
C GLN A 160 6.28 -12.65 -2.07
N LYS A 161 5.01 -13.00 -2.34
CA LYS A 161 4.55 -13.30 -3.69
C LYS A 161 4.76 -12.10 -4.62
N ASN A 162 4.29 -10.92 -4.21
CA ASN A 162 4.36 -9.72 -5.05
C ASN A 162 5.80 -9.22 -5.21
N ILE A 163 6.62 -9.22 -4.15
CA ILE A 163 8.04 -8.84 -4.24
C ILE A 163 8.79 -9.77 -5.20
N ARG A 164 8.59 -11.09 -5.12
CA ARG A 164 9.22 -12.05 -6.03
C ARG A 164 8.80 -11.86 -7.49
N SER A 165 7.55 -11.48 -7.74
CA SER A 165 7.04 -11.31 -9.10
C SER A 165 7.66 -10.12 -9.84
N VAL A 166 8.25 -9.17 -9.12
CA VAL A 166 8.84 -7.94 -9.67
C VAL A 166 10.37 -7.87 -9.49
N THR A 167 11.01 -8.98 -9.12
CA THR A 167 12.46 -9.00 -8.78
C THR A 167 13.35 -8.37 -9.85
N ASP A 168 13.04 -8.59 -11.13
CA ASP A 168 13.83 -8.06 -12.26
C ASP A 168 13.68 -6.54 -12.47
N LYS A 169 12.70 -5.92 -11.79
CA LYS A 169 12.34 -4.49 -11.88
C LYS A 169 12.37 -3.80 -10.53
N LEU A 170 12.88 -4.48 -9.50
CA LEU A 170 12.85 -4.00 -8.13
C LEU A 170 14.10 -3.20 -7.80
N HIS A 171 13.90 -1.95 -7.40
CA HIS A 171 14.92 -1.04 -6.91
C HIS A 171 14.76 -0.84 -5.40
N LEU A 172 15.80 -1.18 -4.65
CA LEU A 172 15.80 -1.02 -3.20
C LEU A 172 16.44 0.31 -2.83
N PHE A 173 15.62 1.28 -2.43
CA PHE A 173 16.11 2.57 -1.98
C PHE A 173 16.56 2.57 -0.51
N GLN A 174 17.41 3.52 -0.17
CA GLN A 174 17.93 3.74 1.17
C GLN A 174 17.15 4.86 1.88
N LYS A 175 17.36 4.93 3.18
CA LYS A 175 16.85 6.03 4.02
C LYS A 175 17.25 7.39 3.45
N ASP A 176 16.28 8.33 3.45
CA ASP A 176 16.44 9.72 3.01
C ASP A 176 16.90 9.89 1.54
N GLU A 177 16.80 8.83 0.72
CA GLU A 177 17.11 8.90 -0.71
C GLU A 177 16.08 9.76 -1.45
N GLU A 178 16.53 10.48 -2.48
CA GLU A 178 15.64 11.20 -3.40
C GLU A 178 15.47 10.39 -4.68
N LEU A 179 14.24 10.05 -5.01
CA LEU A 179 13.87 9.36 -6.23
C LEU A 179 13.28 10.33 -7.26
N LEU A 180 13.54 10.05 -8.53
CA LEU A 180 12.98 10.78 -9.68
C LEU A 180 13.23 12.30 -9.63
N GLY A 181 14.22 12.76 -8.87
CA GLY A 181 14.64 14.16 -8.74
C GLY A 181 13.65 15.08 -8.02
N CYS A 182 12.62 14.53 -7.36
CA CYS A 182 11.61 15.31 -6.66
C CYS A 182 10.87 14.57 -5.54
N LEU A 183 11.15 13.30 -5.31
CA LEU A 183 10.48 12.49 -4.30
C LEU A 183 11.48 12.06 -3.23
N GLN A 184 11.47 12.74 -2.09
CA GLN A 184 12.31 12.37 -0.94
C GLN A 184 11.64 11.27 -0.14
N MET A 185 12.35 10.15 0.04
CA MET A 185 11.92 9.01 0.84
C MET A 185 12.24 9.23 2.31
N ILE A 186 11.25 9.35 3.16
CA ILE A 186 11.40 9.62 4.60
C ILE A 186 10.97 8.38 5.38
N PRO A 187 11.86 7.75 6.16
CA PRO A 187 11.49 6.62 7.01
C PRO A 187 10.44 6.99 8.04
N ALA A 188 9.42 6.18 8.16
CA ALA A 188 8.34 6.31 9.14
C ALA A 188 8.03 4.94 9.80
N PRO A 189 9.05 4.27 10.41
CA PRO A 189 8.86 2.94 10.99
C PRO A 189 7.84 2.95 12.11
N GLY A 190 7.16 1.84 12.29
CA GLY A 190 6.15 1.64 13.33
C GLY A 190 4.99 0.77 12.82
N HIS A 191 4.32 1.19 11.78
CA HIS A 191 3.28 0.40 11.10
C HIS A 191 3.88 -0.86 10.46
N THR A 192 4.98 -0.70 9.73
CA THR A 192 5.93 -1.76 9.40
C THR A 192 7.36 -1.27 9.67
N PRO A 193 8.37 -2.17 9.76
CA PRO A 193 9.76 -1.78 10.04
C PRO A 193 10.38 -0.84 9.00
N GLY A 194 10.01 -1.01 7.73
CA GLY A 194 10.54 -0.21 6.62
C GLY A 194 9.53 0.78 6.03
N HIS A 195 8.41 1.05 6.74
CA HIS A 195 7.40 2.01 6.27
C HIS A 195 8.01 3.36 5.94
N THR A 196 7.60 3.91 4.80
CA THR A 196 8.16 5.14 4.24
C THR A 196 7.03 6.11 3.89
N ILE A 197 7.21 7.37 4.23
CA ILE A 197 6.39 8.48 3.72
C ILE A 197 7.20 9.28 2.69
N LEU A 198 6.50 10.03 1.85
CA LEU A 198 7.12 10.78 0.76
C LEU A 198 6.95 12.27 0.95
N ARG A 199 8.02 13.03 0.71
CA ARG A 199 7.94 14.48 0.50
C ARG A 199 8.11 14.77 -1.00
N ILE A 200 7.14 15.50 -1.56
CA ILE A 200 7.16 15.91 -2.97
C ILE A 200 7.74 17.32 -3.05
N HIS A 201 8.84 17.50 -3.79
CA HIS A 201 9.43 18.78 -4.13
C HIS A 201 8.98 19.19 -5.53
N SER A 202 8.49 20.44 -5.68
CA SER A 202 7.97 20.92 -6.98
C SER A 202 8.26 22.40 -7.20
#